data_e68bc654f733f521230a73dbf8041ab1
#
_entry.id   e68bc654f733f521230a73dbf8041ab1
#
_cell.length_a   1.000
_cell.length_b   1.000
_cell.length_c   1.000
_cell.angle_alpha   90.00
_cell.angle_beta   90.00
_cell.angle_gamma   90.00
#
_symmetry.space_group_name_H-M   'P 1'
#
loop_
_entity.id
_entity.type
_entity.pdbx_description
1 polymer ?
#
loop_
_entity_poly.entity_id
_entity_poly.type
_entity_poly.pdbx_seq_one_letter_code
_entity_poly.pdbx_strand_id
1 'polypeptide(L)'
;PAGAEHALEGHWEPGPGQALLNYLSAEVPKLELIAEDLGDLDESTREFIARSGLPGMKILVYAFDPVGESAYLPHNCPRDAVIYTGTHDTPTFVQWLFDEAAPAEREFASRYLRLRADEGFGWGALCGAWMSPCRLAVAPLQDVLGLGADARINAPGTMGPKNWSWRVRSAALNSDVSSRLREITRTYRRG
;
A
#
# COMPACT_ATOMS: atom_id res chain seq x y z
N PRO A 1 -10.91 4.43 -27.90
CA PRO A 1 -10.94 4.08 -29.33
C PRO A 1 -9.67 3.32 -29.72
N ALA A 2 -9.76 2.42 -30.72
CA ALA A 2 -8.57 1.77 -31.25
C ALA A 2 -7.63 2.82 -31.84
N GLY A 3 -6.35 2.79 -31.41
CA GLY A 3 -5.34 3.77 -31.81
C GLY A 3 -5.24 5.01 -30.95
N ALA A 4 -6.00 5.11 -29.86
CA ALA A 4 -5.83 6.17 -28.87
C ALA A 4 -4.43 6.13 -28.26
N GLU A 5 -3.78 7.29 -28.14
CA GLU A 5 -2.46 7.39 -27.52
C GLU A 5 -2.52 7.37 -25.98
N HIS A 6 -3.66 7.81 -25.42
CA HIS A 6 -3.86 7.94 -23.98
C HIS A 6 -5.24 7.45 -23.53
N ALA A 7 -5.33 6.93 -22.30
CA ALA A 7 -6.60 6.54 -21.69
C ALA A 7 -7.60 7.70 -21.53
N LEU A 8 -7.12 8.96 -21.55
CA LEU A 8 -7.96 10.15 -21.52
C LEU A 8 -8.92 10.28 -22.71
N GLU A 9 -8.66 9.60 -23.83
CA GLU A 9 -9.54 9.54 -24.99
C GLU A 9 -10.67 8.51 -24.83
N GLY A 10 -10.68 7.80 -23.73
CA GLY A 10 -11.69 6.82 -23.38
C GLY A 10 -12.91 7.42 -22.68
N HIS A 11 -13.87 6.57 -22.39
CA HIS A 11 -15.01 6.89 -21.54
C HIS A 11 -15.29 5.72 -20.60
N TRP A 12 -15.94 6.01 -19.49
CA TRP A 12 -16.34 4.99 -18.54
C TRP A 12 -17.56 4.23 -19.04
N GLU A 13 -17.52 2.91 -18.93
CA GLU A 13 -18.65 2.03 -19.20
C GLU A 13 -19.17 1.43 -17.88
N PRO A 14 -20.49 1.31 -17.70
CA PRO A 14 -21.06 0.67 -16.53
C PRO A 14 -20.62 -0.79 -16.42
N GLY A 15 -19.98 -1.14 -15.31
CA GLY A 15 -19.62 -2.52 -14.98
C GLY A 15 -20.75 -3.28 -14.27
N PRO A 16 -20.58 -4.59 -14.02
CA PRO A 16 -21.60 -5.44 -13.38
C PRO A 16 -21.82 -5.08 -11.88
N GLY A 17 -20.92 -4.34 -11.27
CA GLY A 17 -21.07 -3.82 -9.92
C GLY A 17 -21.50 -4.87 -8.88
N GLN A 18 -22.59 -4.63 -8.19
CA GLN A 18 -23.10 -5.51 -7.13
C GLN A 18 -23.45 -6.92 -7.61
N ALA A 19 -23.84 -7.08 -8.87
CA ALA A 19 -24.17 -8.40 -9.43
C ALA A 19 -22.93 -9.32 -9.46
N LEU A 20 -21.74 -8.77 -9.76
CA LEU A 20 -20.48 -9.50 -9.69
C LEU A 20 -20.18 -9.94 -8.25
N LEU A 21 -20.31 -9.05 -7.28
CA LEU A 21 -20.04 -9.37 -5.87
C LEU A 21 -20.98 -10.45 -5.35
N ASN A 22 -22.25 -10.37 -5.70
CA ASN A 22 -23.26 -11.38 -5.34
C ASN A 22 -22.92 -12.74 -5.97
N TYR A 23 -22.53 -12.75 -7.22
CA TYR A 23 -22.12 -13.97 -7.92
C TYR A 23 -20.89 -14.60 -7.26
N LEU A 24 -19.84 -13.81 -7.01
CA LEU A 24 -18.61 -14.30 -6.36
C LEU A 24 -18.89 -14.86 -4.97
N SER A 25 -19.74 -14.19 -4.19
CA SER A 25 -20.12 -14.68 -2.85
C SER A 25 -20.89 -16.00 -2.88
N ALA A 26 -21.69 -16.25 -3.93
CA ALA A 26 -22.43 -17.49 -4.11
C ALA A 26 -21.54 -18.64 -4.58
N GLU A 27 -20.67 -18.38 -5.55
CA GLU A 27 -19.84 -19.42 -6.18
C GLU A 27 -18.59 -19.77 -5.38
N VAL A 28 -18.05 -18.80 -4.60
CA VAL A 28 -16.84 -18.98 -3.80
C VAL A 28 -17.12 -18.60 -2.35
N PRO A 29 -17.79 -19.46 -1.59
CA PRO A 29 -18.07 -19.20 -0.18
C PRO A 29 -16.76 -18.96 0.60
N LYS A 30 -16.74 -17.93 1.44
CA LYS A 30 -15.59 -17.48 2.23
C LYS A 30 -14.50 -16.76 1.42
N LEU A 31 -14.76 -16.34 0.20
CA LEU A 31 -13.82 -15.46 -0.53
C LEU A 31 -13.70 -14.12 0.23
N GLU A 32 -12.48 -13.79 0.61
CA GLU A 32 -12.15 -12.49 1.17
C GLU A 32 -11.66 -11.59 0.04
N LEU A 33 -12.31 -10.45 -0.14
CA LEU A 33 -11.98 -9.47 -1.17
C LEU A 33 -11.50 -8.18 -0.51
N ILE A 34 -10.56 -7.51 -1.17
CA ILE A 34 -10.09 -6.17 -0.86
C ILE A 34 -10.35 -5.32 -2.10
N ALA A 35 -11.01 -4.19 -1.92
CA ALA A 35 -11.23 -3.24 -3.01
C ALA A 35 -10.00 -2.37 -3.20
N GLU A 36 -9.47 -2.31 -4.40
CA GLU A 36 -8.49 -1.29 -4.75
C GLU A 36 -9.25 0.02 -5.03
N ASP A 37 -9.33 0.88 -4.01
CA ASP A 37 -10.02 2.17 -3.99
C ASP A 37 -9.04 3.34 -4.15
N LEU A 38 -8.04 3.17 -5.01
CA LEU A 38 -6.98 4.15 -5.27
C LEU A 38 -7.29 5.03 -6.48
N GLY A 39 -6.66 6.21 -6.53
CA GLY A 39 -6.80 7.14 -7.64
C GLY A 39 -7.97 8.11 -7.51
N ASP A 40 -8.32 8.76 -8.62
CA ASP A 40 -9.40 9.74 -8.67
C ASP A 40 -10.73 9.03 -8.95
N LEU A 41 -11.46 8.75 -7.88
CA LEU A 41 -12.75 8.07 -7.94
C LEU A 41 -13.89 9.09 -8.02
N ASP A 42 -14.86 8.85 -8.90
CA ASP A 42 -16.09 9.61 -8.92
C ASP A 42 -17.01 9.25 -7.74
N GLU A 43 -18.04 10.07 -7.51
CA GLU A 43 -18.97 9.88 -6.40
C GLU A 43 -19.70 8.54 -6.49
N SER A 44 -20.10 8.14 -7.69
CA SER A 44 -20.84 6.87 -7.90
C SER A 44 -19.99 5.66 -7.51
N THR A 45 -18.71 5.70 -7.81
CA THR A 45 -17.73 4.66 -7.45
C THR A 45 -17.49 4.65 -5.94
N ARG A 46 -17.34 5.81 -5.30
CA ARG A 46 -17.21 5.90 -3.84
C ARG A 46 -18.42 5.34 -3.11
N GLU A 47 -19.63 5.68 -3.58
CA GLU A 47 -20.87 5.12 -3.02
C GLU A 47 -20.97 3.61 -3.23
N PHE A 48 -20.56 3.10 -4.39
CA PHE A 48 -20.53 1.67 -4.65
C PHE A 48 -19.59 0.95 -3.69
N ILE A 49 -18.36 1.45 -3.52
CA ILE A 49 -17.38 0.89 -2.58
C ILE A 49 -17.95 0.90 -1.16
N ALA A 50 -18.51 2.00 -0.71
CA ALA A 50 -19.12 2.11 0.62
C ALA A 50 -20.27 1.09 0.83
N ARG A 51 -21.11 0.88 -0.17
CA ARG A 51 -22.20 -0.11 -0.11
C ARG A 51 -21.72 -1.55 -0.22
N SER A 52 -20.61 -1.79 -0.87
CA SER A 52 -20.08 -3.15 -1.06
C SER A 52 -19.67 -3.82 0.24
N GLY A 53 -19.31 -3.03 1.27
CA GLY A 53 -18.76 -3.52 2.54
C GLY A 53 -17.36 -4.13 2.41
N LEU A 54 -16.69 -3.94 1.26
CA LEU A 54 -15.33 -4.41 1.06
C LEU A 54 -14.33 -3.47 1.75
N PRO A 55 -13.30 -4.03 2.41
CA PRO A 55 -12.21 -3.21 2.91
C PRO A 55 -11.45 -2.55 1.75
N GLY A 56 -11.24 -1.25 1.84
CA GLY A 56 -10.40 -0.50 0.91
C GLY A 56 -8.92 -0.53 1.29
N MET A 57 -8.09 0.07 0.44
CA MET A 57 -6.63 0.12 0.62
C MET A 57 -6.18 1.47 1.16
N LYS A 58 -5.22 1.45 2.08
CA LYS A 58 -4.51 2.65 2.56
C LYS A 58 -3.02 2.46 2.34
N ILE A 59 -2.43 3.33 1.54
CA ILE A 59 -1.03 3.22 1.13
C ILE A 59 -0.21 4.27 1.87
N LEU A 60 0.72 3.83 2.70
CA LEU A 60 1.46 4.70 3.61
C LEU A 60 2.31 5.75 2.87
N VAL A 61 2.92 5.41 1.73
CA VAL A 61 3.71 6.38 0.96
C VAL A 61 2.87 7.54 0.39
N TYR A 62 1.54 7.45 0.38
CA TYR A 62 0.65 8.54 -0.02
C TYR A 62 0.15 9.40 1.15
N ALA A 63 0.59 9.08 2.37
CA ALA A 63 0.03 9.67 3.59
C ALA A 63 0.59 11.06 3.92
N PHE A 64 1.79 11.40 3.47
CA PHE A 64 2.60 12.45 4.08
C PHE A 64 2.52 13.82 3.38
N ASP A 65 1.31 14.20 2.93
CA ASP A 65 1.06 15.59 2.52
C ASP A 65 1.17 16.52 3.75
N PRO A 66 2.11 17.48 3.75
CA PRO A 66 2.32 18.36 4.90
C PRO A 66 1.25 19.44 5.07
N VAL A 67 0.40 19.65 4.07
CA VAL A 67 -0.60 20.74 4.02
C VAL A 67 -2.00 20.22 4.32
N GLY A 68 -2.32 19.01 3.89
CA GLY A 68 -3.65 18.42 3.97
C GLY A 68 -3.82 17.38 5.06
N GLU A 69 -5.07 17.13 5.45
CA GLU A 69 -5.43 15.96 6.25
C GLU A 69 -5.54 14.74 5.34
N SER A 70 -4.50 13.92 5.30
CA SER A 70 -4.50 12.73 4.48
C SER A 70 -5.30 11.60 5.13
N ALA A 71 -6.24 11.01 4.37
CA ALA A 71 -6.98 9.80 4.77
C ALA A 71 -6.08 8.55 4.82
N TYR A 72 -4.85 8.65 4.35
CA TYR A 72 -3.86 7.56 4.38
C TYR A 72 -2.98 7.59 5.64
N LEU A 73 -3.03 8.66 6.46
CA LEU A 73 -2.32 8.68 7.74
C LEU A 73 -2.85 7.55 8.64
N PRO A 74 -1.98 6.74 9.24
CA PRO A 74 -2.39 5.59 10.05
C PRO A 74 -3.51 5.88 11.06
N HIS A 75 -3.49 7.02 11.75
CA HIS A 75 -4.52 7.38 12.73
C HIS A 75 -5.87 7.79 12.12
N ASN A 76 -5.91 8.14 10.83
CA ASN A 76 -7.14 8.47 10.10
C ASN A 76 -7.75 7.25 9.38
N CYS A 77 -7.01 6.14 9.31
CA CYS A 77 -7.51 4.96 8.61
C CYS A 77 -8.71 4.35 9.32
N PRO A 78 -9.75 3.93 8.56
CA PRO A 78 -10.88 3.22 9.14
C PRO A 78 -10.46 1.80 9.58
N ARG A 79 -11.19 1.24 10.54
CA ARG A 79 -10.94 -0.14 11.00
C ARG A 79 -11.12 -1.17 9.89
N ASP A 80 -12.14 -0.97 9.05
CA ASP A 80 -12.43 -1.87 7.93
C ASP A 80 -11.66 -1.45 6.68
N ALA A 81 -10.35 -1.45 6.78
CA ALA A 81 -9.42 -1.20 5.68
C ALA A 81 -8.18 -2.08 5.83
N VAL A 82 -7.40 -2.12 4.77
CA VAL A 82 -6.07 -2.74 4.74
C VAL A 82 -5.04 -1.65 4.53
N ILE A 83 -4.06 -1.55 5.43
CA ILE A 83 -2.96 -0.62 5.27
C ILE A 83 -1.73 -1.34 4.70
N TYR A 84 -1.08 -0.69 3.75
CA TYR A 84 0.15 -1.16 3.11
C TYR A 84 1.25 -0.14 3.33
N THR A 85 2.49 -0.56 3.59
CA THR A 85 3.63 0.38 3.53
C THR A 85 3.87 0.86 2.10
N GLY A 86 3.66 0.01 1.13
CA GLY A 86 3.66 0.23 -0.31
C GLY A 86 3.10 -1.00 -1.03
N THR A 87 2.98 -0.93 -2.36
CA THR A 87 2.52 -2.03 -3.22
C THR A 87 3.58 -2.38 -4.26
N HIS A 88 3.27 -3.31 -5.16
CA HIS A 88 4.15 -3.60 -6.30
C HIS A 88 4.29 -2.40 -7.28
N ASP A 89 3.32 -1.51 -7.32
CA ASP A 89 3.29 -0.34 -8.22
C ASP A 89 3.87 0.93 -7.60
N THR A 90 4.06 0.95 -6.29
CA THR A 90 4.72 2.07 -5.61
C THR A 90 6.23 1.87 -5.53
N PRO A 91 7.01 2.94 -5.28
CA PRO A 91 8.40 2.77 -4.82
C PRO A 91 8.43 1.97 -3.51
N THR A 92 9.57 1.39 -3.18
CA THR A 92 9.82 0.95 -1.80
C THR A 92 9.77 2.17 -0.88
N PHE A 93 9.47 1.96 0.41
CA PHE A 93 9.41 3.09 1.34
C PHE A 93 10.75 3.86 1.42
N VAL A 94 11.88 3.16 1.37
CA VAL A 94 13.21 3.79 1.38
C VAL A 94 13.46 4.56 0.10
N GLN A 95 13.11 4.02 -1.06
CA GLN A 95 13.18 4.75 -2.33
C GLN A 95 12.32 6.01 -2.29
N TRP A 96 11.05 5.90 -1.90
CA TRP A 96 10.17 7.05 -1.78
C TRP A 96 10.77 8.13 -0.87
N LEU A 97 11.23 7.73 0.31
CA LEU A 97 11.75 8.67 1.31
C LEU A 97 12.95 9.48 0.83
N PHE A 98 13.88 8.87 0.08
CA PHE A 98 15.13 9.51 -0.29
C PHE A 98 15.18 10.03 -1.71
N ASP A 99 14.45 9.41 -2.63
CA ASP A 99 14.55 9.70 -4.06
C ASP A 99 13.32 10.46 -4.60
N GLU A 100 12.11 10.25 -4.02
CA GLU A 100 10.87 10.77 -4.60
C GLU A 100 10.16 11.81 -3.71
N ALA A 101 10.19 11.65 -2.38
CA ALA A 101 9.49 12.56 -1.46
C ALA A 101 10.06 13.97 -1.51
N ALA A 102 9.19 14.97 -1.60
CA ALA A 102 9.57 16.37 -1.42
C ALA A 102 10.15 16.60 -0.01
N PRO A 103 11.04 17.60 0.18
CA PRO A 103 11.65 17.84 1.49
C PRO A 103 10.66 17.97 2.64
N ALA A 104 9.52 18.63 2.43
CA ALA A 104 8.48 18.80 3.44
C ALA A 104 7.74 17.48 3.76
N GLU A 105 7.47 16.65 2.77
CA GLU A 105 6.88 15.31 2.94
C GLU A 105 7.82 14.39 3.73
N ARG A 106 9.12 14.40 3.37
CA ARG A 106 10.16 13.63 4.07
C ARG A 106 10.28 14.06 5.53
N GLU A 107 10.29 15.35 5.80
CA GLU A 107 10.35 15.88 7.15
C GLU A 107 9.10 15.47 7.94
N PHE A 108 7.92 15.60 7.35
CA PHE A 108 6.68 15.20 7.98
C PHE A 108 6.66 13.69 8.27
N ALA A 109 6.98 12.84 7.29
CA ALA A 109 7.08 11.40 7.48
C ALA A 109 8.06 11.04 8.60
N SER A 110 9.25 11.67 8.59
CA SER A 110 10.29 11.40 9.58
C SER A 110 9.83 11.74 11.00
N ARG A 111 9.13 12.85 11.18
CA ARG A 111 8.56 13.24 12.48
C ARG A 111 7.40 12.35 12.89
N TYR A 112 6.48 12.08 11.97
CA TYR A 112 5.27 11.31 12.24
C TYR A 112 5.58 9.87 12.61
N LEU A 113 6.43 9.21 11.82
CA LEU A 113 6.82 7.82 12.02
C LEU A 113 7.98 7.64 13.02
N ARG A 114 8.55 8.74 13.53
CA ARG A 114 9.74 8.70 14.39
C ARG A 114 10.89 7.94 13.76
N LEU A 115 11.14 8.19 12.46
CA LEU A 115 12.14 7.45 11.71
C LEU A 115 13.55 7.61 12.30
N ARG A 116 14.27 6.51 12.40
CA ARG A 116 15.63 6.45 12.94
C ARG A 116 16.51 5.60 12.02
N ALA A 117 17.71 6.10 11.71
CA ALA A 117 18.63 5.40 10.84
C ALA A 117 19.19 4.11 11.48
N ASP A 118 19.42 4.12 12.78
CA ASP A 118 19.91 2.96 13.54
C ASP A 118 18.90 1.82 13.65
N GLU A 119 17.61 2.12 13.53
CA GLU A 119 16.53 1.11 13.50
C GLU A 119 16.16 0.66 12.07
N GLY A 120 16.53 1.47 11.07
CA GLY A 120 16.16 1.29 9.67
C GLY A 120 14.83 1.94 9.31
N PHE A 121 14.84 2.74 8.23
CA PHE A 121 13.67 3.54 7.81
C PHE A 121 12.46 2.69 7.41
N GLY A 122 12.70 1.54 6.75
CA GLY A 122 11.62 0.59 6.43
C GLY A 122 10.89 0.09 7.68
N TRP A 123 11.62 -0.16 8.77
CA TRP A 123 11.00 -0.60 10.05
C TRP A 123 10.15 0.48 10.68
N GLY A 124 10.51 1.76 10.57
CA GLY A 124 9.65 2.86 10.98
C GLY A 124 8.32 2.87 10.23
N ALA A 125 8.35 2.63 8.91
CA ALA A 125 7.15 2.48 8.11
C ALA A 125 6.30 1.28 8.53
N LEU A 126 6.93 0.12 8.79
CA LEU A 126 6.24 -1.05 9.30
C LEU A 126 5.54 -0.75 10.63
N CYS A 127 6.25 -0.14 11.58
CA CYS A 127 5.66 0.25 12.87
C CYS A 127 4.46 1.20 12.66
N GLY A 128 4.56 2.17 11.76
CA GLY A 128 3.46 3.06 11.39
C GLY A 128 2.24 2.31 10.88
N ALA A 129 2.44 1.35 9.97
CA ALA A 129 1.36 0.52 9.46
C ALA A 129 0.79 -0.43 10.54
N TRP A 130 1.65 -1.05 11.34
CA TRP A 130 1.23 -1.97 12.40
C TRP A 130 0.45 -1.31 13.54
N MET A 131 0.71 -0.03 13.86
CA MET A 131 -0.06 0.67 14.88
C MET A 131 -1.38 1.28 14.37
N SER A 132 -1.67 1.21 13.08
CA SER A 132 -2.93 1.71 12.53
C SER A 132 -4.13 0.92 13.08
N PRO A 133 -5.34 1.46 13.06
CA PRO A 133 -6.55 0.73 13.44
C PRO A 133 -7.03 -0.26 12.37
N CYS A 134 -6.44 -0.28 11.18
CA CYS A 134 -6.85 -1.15 10.08
C CYS A 134 -6.87 -2.63 10.48
N ARG A 135 -7.83 -3.40 9.96
CA ARG A 135 -7.98 -4.84 10.24
C ARG A 135 -6.78 -5.67 9.79
N LEU A 136 -6.09 -5.24 8.74
CA LEU A 136 -4.92 -5.90 8.19
C LEU A 136 -3.83 -4.87 7.90
N ALA A 137 -2.57 -5.24 8.16
CA ALA A 137 -1.39 -4.49 7.74
C ALA A 137 -0.51 -5.40 6.88
N VAL A 138 -0.10 -4.89 5.73
CA VAL A 138 0.70 -5.59 4.73
C VAL A 138 1.95 -4.78 4.42
N ALA A 139 3.09 -5.42 4.30
CA ALA A 139 4.31 -4.78 3.84
C ALA A 139 4.99 -5.63 2.78
N PRO A 140 5.43 -5.04 1.66
CA PRO A 140 6.34 -5.69 0.74
C PRO A 140 7.62 -6.13 1.47
N LEU A 141 8.16 -7.27 1.10
CA LEU A 141 9.40 -7.78 1.70
C LEU A 141 10.57 -6.81 1.55
N GLN A 142 10.55 -6.00 0.50
CA GLN A 142 11.55 -4.96 0.26
C GLN A 142 11.56 -3.91 1.39
N ASP A 143 10.40 -3.51 1.90
CA ASP A 143 10.30 -2.57 3.02
C ASP A 143 10.75 -3.22 4.32
N VAL A 144 10.42 -4.49 4.53
CA VAL A 144 10.90 -5.30 5.67
C VAL A 144 12.44 -5.36 5.68
N LEU A 145 13.04 -5.51 4.51
CA LEU A 145 14.50 -5.57 4.32
C LEU A 145 15.16 -4.19 4.20
N GLY A 146 14.39 -3.10 4.19
CA GLY A 146 14.89 -1.74 4.08
C GLY A 146 15.59 -1.45 2.76
N LEU A 147 15.11 -2.03 1.65
CA LEU A 147 15.73 -1.93 0.34
C LEU A 147 15.23 -0.69 -0.42
N GLY A 148 16.11 -0.11 -1.24
CA GLY A 148 15.84 1.05 -2.09
C GLY A 148 15.36 0.70 -3.50
N ALA A 149 15.61 1.61 -4.45
CA ALA A 149 15.13 1.58 -5.83
C ALA A 149 15.45 0.29 -6.60
N ASP A 150 16.61 -0.33 -6.34
CA ASP A 150 17.01 -1.58 -7.01
C ASP A 150 16.11 -2.77 -6.71
N ALA A 151 15.29 -2.67 -5.66
CA ALA A 151 14.34 -3.70 -5.25
C ALA A 151 12.89 -3.39 -5.65
N ARG A 152 12.62 -2.29 -6.33
CA ARG A 152 11.29 -1.97 -6.85
C ARG A 152 10.79 -3.07 -7.79
N ILE A 153 9.54 -3.50 -7.63
CA ILE A 153 8.96 -4.59 -8.44
C ILE A 153 8.50 -4.07 -9.79
N ASN A 154 7.74 -2.99 -9.81
CA ASN A 154 7.14 -2.46 -11.02
C ASN A 154 7.14 -0.93 -11.03
N ALA A 155 7.34 -0.36 -12.21
CA ALA A 155 7.12 1.06 -12.48
C ALA A 155 5.94 1.19 -13.45
N PRO A 156 4.75 1.60 -12.98
CA PRO A 156 3.55 1.71 -13.82
C PRO A 156 3.78 2.56 -15.05
N GLY A 157 3.12 2.20 -16.16
CA GLY A 157 3.26 2.90 -17.44
C GLY A 157 4.58 2.65 -18.16
N THR A 158 5.43 1.74 -17.66
CA THR A 158 6.70 1.40 -18.33
C THR A 158 6.75 -0.07 -18.74
N MET A 159 7.50 -0.33 -19.79
CA MET A 159 7.87 -1.69 -20.19
C MET A 159 9.40 -1.81 -20.13
N GLY A 160 9.89 -2.84 -19.46
CA GLY A 160 11.34 -3.03 -19.35
C GLY A 160 11.73 -4.27 -18.56
N PRO A 161 13.00 -4.71 -18.69
CA PRO A 161 13.48 -5.96 -18.08
C PRO A 161 13.57 -5.88 -16.54
N LYS A 162 13.49 -4.70 -15.96
CA LYS A 162 13.51 -4.53 -14.50
C LYS A 162 12.15 -4.81 -13.85
N ASN A 163 11.03 -4.57 -14.55
CA ASN A 163 9.71 -4.84 -14.03
C ASN A 163 9.51 -6.33 -13.78
N TRP A 164 8.97 -6.68 -12.61
CA TRP A 164 8.68 -8.05 -12.17
C TRP A 164 9.89 -8.98 -12.10
N SER A 165 11.11 -8.46 -12.10
CA SER A 165 12.35 -9.23 -12.16
C SER A 165 13.04 -9.41 -10.79
N TRP A 166 12.75 -8.56 -9.82
CA TRP A 166 13.38 -8.62 -8.50
C TRP A 166 13.14 -9.98 -7.81
N ARG A 167 14.18 -10.49 -7.17
CA ARG A 167 14.12 -11.74 -6.39
C ARG A 167 14.89 -11.56 -5.08
N VAL A 168 14.30 -12.04 -3.99
CA VAL A 168 14.97 -12.09 -2.70
C VAL A 168 16.07 -13.15 -2.70
N ARG A 169 17.19 -12.87 -2.05
CA ARG A 169 18.23 -13.86 -1.77
C ARG A 169 17.91 -14.58 -0.48
N SER A 170 18.09 -15.91 -0.46
CA SER A 170 17.76 -16.76 0.72
C SER A 170 18.43 -16.26 2.02
N ALA A 171 19.68 -15.76 1.94
CA ALA A 171 20.39 -15.23 3.09
C ALA A 171 19.74 -13.98 3.73
N ALA A 172 18.88 -13.26 3.00
CA ALA A 172 18.13 -12.13 3.55
C ALA A 172 16.95 -12.57 4.44
N LEU A 173 16.48 -13.81 4.28
CA LEU A 173 15.41 -14.39 5.08
C LEU A 173 15.99 -15.10 6.31
N ASN A 174 16.53 -14.33 7.23
CA ASN A 174 17.22 -14.85 8.42
C ASN A 174 16.38 -14.75 9.69
N SER A 175 16.94 -15.28 10.79
CA SER A 175 16.27 -15.29 12.10
C SER A 175 16.02 -13.89 12.67
N ASP A 176 16.88 -12.92 12.36
CA ASP A 176 16.78 -11.56 12.92
C ASP A 176 15.57 -10.84 12.34
N VAL A 177 15.38 -10.93 11.01
CA VAL A 177 14.19 -10.39 10.32
C VAL A 177 12.92 -11.03 10.88
N SER A 178 12.88 -12.35 11.00
CA SER A 178 11.69 -13.07 11.50
C SER A 178 11.40 -12.77 12.96
N SER A 179 12.42 -12.62 13.79
CA SER A 179 12.29 -12.29 15.21
C SER A 179 11.75 -10.88 15.39
N ARG A 180 12.28 -9.93 14.63
CA ARG A 180 11.84 -8.54 14.67
C ARG A 180 10.41 -8.37 14.17
N LEU A 181 10.02 -9.06 13.08
CA LEU A 181 8.63 -9.10 12.63
C LEU A 181 7.69 -9.66 13.70
N ARG A 182 8.09 -10.74 14.34
CA ARG A 182 7.33 -11.33 15.45
C ARG A 182 7.17 -10.35 16.61
N GLU A 183 8.22 -9.61 16.94
CA GLU A 183 8.20 -8.60 18.01
C GLU A 183 7.19 -7.51 17.73
N ILE A 184 7.26 -6.84 16.57
CA ILE A 184 6.29 -5.78 16.25
C ILE A 184 4.86 -6.31 16.14
N THR A 185 4.67 -7.51 15.57
CA THR A 185 3.35 -8.14 15.45
C THR A 185 2.74 -8.39 16.83
N ARG A 186 3.52 -8.86 17.79
CA ARG A 186 3.07 -9.04 19.19
C ARG A 186 2.83 -7.71 19.90
N THR A 187 3.73 -6.74 19.73
CA THR A 187 3.62 -5.40 20.34
C THR A 187 2.32 -4.71 19.96
N TYR A 188 1.97 -4.78 18.68
CA TYR A 188 0.74 -4.17 18.17
C TYR A 188 -0.47 -5.13 18.13
N ARG A 189 -0.34 -6.33 18.72
CA ARG A 189 -1.40 -7.35 18.86
C ARG A 189 -2.08 -7.70 17.53
N ARG A 190 -1.27 -7.96 16.51
CA ARG A 190 -1.73 -8.31 15.15
C ARG A 190 -1.57 -9.79 14.82
N GLY A 191 -1.63 -10.69 15.76
CA GLY A 191 -1.53 -12.13 15.56
C GLY A 191 -2.25 -12.90 16.65
#